data_885b94f3dfeb3768363afd2f86390bec
#
_entry.id   885b94f3dfeb3768363afd2f86390bec
#
_cell.length_a   1.000
_cell.length_b   1.000
_cell.length_c   1.000
_cell.angle_alpha   90.00
_cell.angle_beta   90.00
_cell.angle_gamma   90.00
#
_symmetry.space_group_name_H-M   'P 1'
#
loop_
_entity.id
_entity.type
_entity.pdbx_description
1 polymer ?
#
loop_
_entity_poly.entity_id
_entity_poly.type
_entity_poly.pdbx_seq_one_letter_code
_entity_poly.pdbx_strand_id
1 'polypeptide(L)'
;VPDTAIAMTKTELFDHIARLLTDSFEIEPALVVPTARLHGDLDIDSIDAVDLIVQLKPLLGRNLQPDAFKSVRTVQDVVDVVHGLLPGQAAA
;
A
#
# COMPACT_ATOMS: atom_id res chain seq x y z
N VAL A 1 16.09 -11.52 13.62
CA VAL A 1 15.81 -11.55 13.17
C VAL A 1 15.62 -11.83 12.20
N PRO A 2 15.53 -12.05 11.95
CA PRO A 2 15.39 -12.31 11.16
C PRO A 2 14.90 -12.30 10.18
N ASP A 3 14.77 -12.32 9.75
CA ASP A 3 14.56 -12.33 9.01
C ASP A 3 13.92 -12.29 8.19
N THR A 4 13.73 -12.57 8.06
CA THR A 4 13.24 -12.72 7.25
C THR A 4 12.32 -12.17 6.74
N ALA A 5 12.21 -11.98 7.04
CA ALA A 5 11.43 -11.46 6.76
C ALA A 5 10.57 -10.96 5.84
N ILE A 6 10.02 -11.49 5.25
CA ILE A 6 9.07 -11.10 4.26
C ILE A 6 7.74 -10.74 4.86
N ALA A 7 7.42 -11.41 5.95
CA ALA A 7 6.14 -11.15 6.61
C ALA A 7 6.17 -9.78 7.26
N MET A 8 5.27 -8.92 6.87
CA MET A 8 5.11 -7.60 7.45
C MET A 8 3.77 -7.51 8.14
N THR A 9 3.75 -6.84 9.29
CA THR A 9 2.48 -6.56 9.93
C THR A 9 1.76 -5.44 9.18
N LYS A 10 0.48 -5.28 9.44
CA LYS A 10 -0.26 -4.19 8.81
C LYS A 10 0.29 -2.84 9.22
N THR A 11 0.80 -2.72 10.44
CA THR A 11 1.42 -1.47 10.89
C THR A 11 2.67 -1.16 10.07
N GLU A 12 3.50 -2.15 9.84
CA GLU A 12 4.70 -1.97 9.03
C GLU A 12 4.35 -1.62 7.58
N LEU A 13 3.32 -2.25 7.05
CA LEU A 13 2.84 -1.94 5.71
C LEU A 13 2.31 -0.53 5.63
N PHE A 14 1.56 -0.11 6.64
CA PHE A 14 1.04 1.25 6.68
C PHE A 14 2.20 2.24 6.64
N ASP A 15 3.23 2.02 7.45
CA ASP A 15 4.40 2.90 7.46
C ASP A 15 5.09 2.93 6.11
N HIS A 16 5.22 1.78 5.47
CA HIS A 16 5.86 1.69 4.17
C HIS A 16 5.06 2.46 3.11
N ILE A 17 3.75 2.25 3.10
CA ILE A 17 2.87 2.92 2.16
C ILE A 17 2.85 4.42 2.43
N ALA A 18 2.83 4.80 3.71
CA ALA A 18 2.87 6.21 4.07
C ALA A 18 4.12 6.90 3.53
N ARG A 19 5.27 6.22 3.61
CA ARG A 19 6.50 6.76 3.06
C ARG A 19 6.45 6.89 1.55
N LEU A 20 5.87 5.91 0.88
CA LEU A 20 5.71 6.00 -0.57
C LEU A 20 4.87 7.20 -0.95
N LEU A 21 3.77 7.41 -0.25
CA LEU A 21 2.89 8.52 -0.53
C LEU A 21 3.57 9.85 -0.26
N THR A 22 4.34 9.92 0.81
CA THR A 22 5.07 11.14 1.15
C THR A 22 6.19 11.44 0.18
N ASP A 23 6.99 10.42 -0.14
CA ASP A 23 8.18 10.62 -0.97
C ASP A 23 7.88 10.73 -2.45
N SER A 24 6.95 9.92 -2.94
CA SER A 24 6.67 9.84 -4.38
C SER A 24 5.59 10.79 -4.84
N PHE A 25 4.62 11.07 -3.98
CA PHE A 25 3.49 11.93 -4.35
C PHE A 25 3.47 13.23 -3.57
N GLU A 26 4.49 13.47 -2.74
CA GLU A 26 4.62 14.70 -1.98
C GLU A 26 3.41 15.01 -1.11
N ILE A 27 2.82 13.96 -0.55
CA ILE A 27 1.67 14.11 0.33
C ILE A 27 2.16 14.34 1.74
N GLU A 28 1.52 15.25 2.45
CA GLU A 28 1.89 15.53 3.83
C GLU A 28 1.72 14.30 4.70
N PRO A 29 2.72 13.92 5.50
CA PRO A 29 2.60 12.75 6.38
C PRO A 29 1.41 12.83 7.33
N ALA A 30 1.06 14.04 7.76
CA ALA A 30 -0.06 14.23 8.67
C ALA A 30 -1.39 13.86 8.05
N LEU A 31 -1.48 13.85 6.73
CA LEU A 31 -2.71 13.49 6.03
C LEU A 31 -2.84 11.98 5.81
N VAL A 32 -1.75 11.26 5.94
CA VAL A 32 -1.74 9.82 5.68
C VAL A 32 -2.15 9.09 6.95
N VAL A 33 -3.44 8.87 7.06
CA VAL A 33 -4.02 8.11 8.18
C VAL A 33 -4.84 6.97 7.58
N PRO A 34 -5.13 5.93 8.37
CA PRO A 34 -5.84 4.76 7.82
C PRO A 34 -7.17 5.09 7.16
N THR A 35 -7.89 6.07 7.68
CA THR A 35 -9.19 6.45 7.14
C THR A 35 -9.11 7.45 6.00
N ALA A 36 -7.92 7.94 5.67
CA ALA A 36 -7.76 8.91 4.59
C ALA A 36 -8.16 8.28 3.26
N ARG A 37 -8.98 9.00 2.52
CA ARG A 37 -9.40 8.54 1.20
C ARG A 37 -8.35 8.95 0.18
N LEU A 38 -7.97 8.00 -0.66
CA LEU A 38 -6.92 8.26 -1.63
C LEU A 38 -7.30 9.39 -2.58
N HIS A 39 -8.49 9.34 -3.12
CA HIS A 39 -8.94 10.37 -4.05
C HIS A 39 -9.42 11.62 -3.34
N GLY A 40 -10.26 11.46 -2.31
CA GLY A 40 -10.90 12.60 -1.67
C GLY A 40 -9.99 13.40 -0.75
N ASP A 41 -9.16 12.70 0.00
CA ASP A 41 -8.31 13.35 1.02
C ASP A 41 -6.88 13.57 0.56
N LEU A 42 -6.35 12.63 -0.22
CA LEU A 42 -4.96 12.69 -0.66
C LEU A 42 -4.81 13.16 -2.11
N ASP A 43 -5.93 13.38 -2.78
CA ASP A 43 -5.94 13.89 -4.16
C ASP A 43 -5.20 12.97 -5.13
N ILE A 44 -5.27 11.67 -4.89
CA ILE A 44 -4.65 10.68 -5.76
C ILE A 44 -5.66 10.30 -6.83
N ASP A 45 -5.36 10.61 -8.10
CA ASP A 45 -6.25 10.23 -9.20
C ASP A 45 -5.88 8.83 -9.71
N SER A 46 -6.55 8.39 -10.76
CA SER A 46 -6.34 7.05 -11.27
C SER A 46 -4.93 6.82 -11.81
N ILE A 47 -4.29 7.87 -12.33
CA ILE A 47 -2.92 7.75 -12.83
C ILE A 47 -1.97 7.58 -11.67
N ASP A 48 -2.15 8.37 -10.62
CA ASP A 48 -1.32 8.26 -9.43
C ASP A 48 -1.53 6.90 -8.75
N ALA A 49 -2.75 6.39 -8.76
CA ALA A 49 -3.03 5.09 -8.17
C ALA A 49 -2.28 3.98 -8.91
N VAL A 50 -2.21 4.05 -10.23
CA VAL A 50 -1.44 3.08 -11.00
C VAL A 50 0.04 3.17 -10.66
N ASP A 51 0.55 4.38 -10.51
CA ASP A 51 1.94 4.56 -10.15
C ASP A 51 2.23 3.98 -8.76
N LEU A 52 1.32 4.18 -7.83
CA LEU A 52 1.46 3.58 -6.49
C LEU A 52 1.52 2.06 -6.57
N ILE A 53 0.66 1.46 -7.38
CA ILE A 53 0.65 0.02 -7.56
C ILE A 53 1.98 -0.45 -8.12
N VAL A 54 2.53 0.26 -9.09
CA VAL A 54 3.83 -0.08 -9.67
C VAL A 54 4.92 -0.01 -8.61
N GLN A 55 4.86 0.95 -7.72
CA GLN A 55 5.86 1.08 -6.66
C GLN A 55 5.74 0.00 -5.60
N LEU A 56 4.61 -0.68 -5.52
CA LEU A 56 4.45 -1.82 -4.63
C LEU A 56 4.98 -3.12 -5.23
N LYS A 57 5.35 -3.09 -6.50
CA LYS A 57 5.84 -4.27 -7.17
C LYS A 57 7.05 -4.92 -6.49
N PRO A 58 8.04 -4.17 -6.05
CA PRO A 58 9.18 -4.80 -5.35
C PRO A 58 8.77 -5.56 -4.11
N LEU A 59 7.68 -5.14 -3.48
CA LEU A 59 7.18 -5.77 -2.26
C LEU A 59 6.36 -7.01 -2.58
N LEU A 60 5.53 -6.95 -3.60
CA LEU A 60 4.59 -8.02 -3.93
C LEU A 60 5.10 -8.98 -4.99
N GLY A 61 5.97 -8.51 -5.86
CA GLY A 61 6.52 -9.34 -6.93
C GLY A 61 5.42 -9.95 -7.79
N ARG A 62 5.44 -11.26 -7.93
CA ARG A 62 4.46 -11.97 -8.76
C ARG A 62 3.06 -11.94 -8.18
N ASN A 63 2.95 -11.63 -6.90
CA ASN A 63 1.66 -11.58 -6.24
C ASN A 63 0.91 -10.29 -6.50
N LEU A 64 1.55 -9.35 -7.19
CA LEU A 64 0.90 -8.08 -7.51
C LEU A 64 -0.28 -8.33 -8.44
N GLN A 65 -1.45 -7.95 -7.99
CA GLN A 65 -2.68 -8.09 -8.77
C GLN A 65 -3.37 -6.74 -8.84
N PRO A 66 -3.21 -6.02 -9.96
CA PRO A 66 -3.82 -4.69 -10.08
C PRO A 66 -5.32 -4.71 -9.85
N ASP A 67 -5.99 -5.78 -10.24
CA ASP A 67 -7.43 -5.88 -10.04
C ASP A 67 -7.84 -5.85 -8.58
N ALA A 68 -6.97 -6.30 -7.69
CA ALA A 68 -7.27 -6.31 -6.26
C ALA A 68 -7.40 -4.89 -5.70
N PHE A 69 -6.87 -3.90 -6.42
CA PHE A 69 -6.90 -2.51 -5.95
C PHE A 69 -8.10 -1.73 -6.49
N LYS A 70 -8.95 -2.35 -7.28
CA LYS A 70 -10.09 -1.64 -7.88
C LYS A 70 -11.09 -1.14 -6.84
N SER A 71 -11.23 -1.86 -5.75
CA SER A 71 -12.18 -1.50 -4.70
C SER A 71 -11.55 -0.67 -3.59
N VAL A 72 -10.26 -0.42 -3.69
CA VAL A 72 -9.54 0.33 -2.67
C VAL A 72 -9.96 1.79 -2.70
N ARG A 73 -10.27 2.34 -1.54
CA ARG A 73 -10.70 3.73 -1.43
C ARG A 73 -9.89 4.50 -0.40
N THR A 74 -9.43 3.82 0.65
CA THR A 74 -8.69 4.45 1.74
C THR A 74 -7.31 3.84 1.85
N VAL A 75 -6.46 4.50 2.63
CA VAL A 75 -5.12 3.98 2.92
C VAL A 75 -5.23 2.60 3.59
N GLN A 76 -6.18 2.46 4.52
CA GLN A 76 -6.38 1.18 5.18
C GLN A 76 -6.73 0.08 4.18
N ASP A 77 -7.54 0.39 3.17
CA ASP A 77 -7.88 -0.57 2.13
C ASP A 77 -6.64 -1.03 1.38
N VAL A 78 -5.72 -0.10 1.08
CA VAL A 78 -4.45 -0.45 0.43
C VAL A 78 -3.65 -1.39 1.32
N VAL A 79 -3.55 -1.06 2.60
CA VAL A 79 -2.81 -1.88 3.54
C VAL A 79 -3.41 -3.29 3.59
N ASP A 80 -4.73 -3.39 3.67
CA ASP A 80 -5.39 -4.69 3.75
C ASP A 80 -5.15 -5.54 2.50
N VAL A 81 -5.25 -4.92 1.33
CA VAL A 81 -5.02 -5.63 0.07
C VAL A 81 -3.57 -6.08 -0.03
N VAL A 82 -2.63 -5.19 0.25
CA VAL A 82 -1.22 -5.51 0.16
C VAL A 82 -0.87 -6.61 1.15
N HIS A 83 -1.39 -6.52 2.37
CA HIS A 83 -1.13 -7.54 3.38
C HIS A 83 -1.61 -8.92 2.90
N GLY A 84 -2.76 -8.97 2.26
CA GLY A 84 -3.29 -10.23 1.74
C GLY A 84 -2.52 -10.78 0.56
N LEU A 85 -1.81 -9.92 -0.17
CA LEU A 85 -1.04 -10.33 -1.33
C LEU A 85 0.43 -10.63 -1.02
N LEU A 86 0.89 -10.30 0.17
CA LEU A 86 2.29 -10.54 0.52
C LEU A 86 2.63 -12.03 0.46
N PRO A 87 3.78 -12.37 -0.13
CA PRO A 87 4.26 -13.74 -0.06
C PRO A 87 4.39 -14.15 1.39
N GLY A 88 4.20 -15.24 1.82
CA GLY A 88 4.31 -15.62 3.21
C GLY A 88 3.09 -15.35 4.05
N GLN A 89 2.31 -14.33 3.71
CA GLN A 89 1.06 -14.08 4.42
C GLN A 89 -0.05 -14.96 3.90
N ALA A 90 -0.01 -15.24 2.60
CA ALA A 90 -1.04 -16.03 1.97
C ALA A 90 -1.10 -17.46 2.48
N ALA A 91 -0.04 -17.91 3.10
CA ALA A 91 0.02 -19.27 3.60
C ALA A 91 -0.85 -19.49 4.84
N ALA A 92 -1.23 -18.43 5.48
CA ALA A 92 -2.00 -18.53 6.72
C ALA A 92 -3.38 -19.15 6.52
#